data_68d9c62889fa8dc53ebcf142dca34dd0
#
_entry.id   68d9c62889fa8dc53ebcf142dca34dd0
#
_cell.length_a   1.000
_cell.length_b   1.000
_cell.length_c   1.000
_cell.angle_alpha   90.00
_cell.angle_beta   90.00
_cell.angle_gamma   90.00
#
_symmetry.space_group_name_H-M   'P 1'
#
loop_
_entity.id
_entity.type
_entity.pdbx_description
1 polymer ?
#
loop_
_entity_poly.entity_id
_entity_poly.type
_entity_poly.pdbx_seq_one_letter_code
_entity_poly.pdbx_strand_id
1 'polypeptide(L)'
;MLAQNSLVLFLSVLAGGGLFFLLKKTPQHFLKLTLSFSGAFLFSITVLHLMPEVYQQADFKIGIWIMIGFFLQIVLEFFSEGIEHGHVHVHDHQHHFPLAMMLSLCLHSFLEAMPLSSENDGNNNLLIGIAMHHIPVAFAFVSMLVQSGVKRNNAFLFLALFGLMGPLGASTSFLLGAGMVPVLTALAPKIMAIVIGIFLHISTTI
;
A
#
# COMPACT_ATOMS: atom_id res chain seq x y z
N MET A 1 -7.10 18.20 6.28
CA MET A 1 -6.30 16.95 6.45
C MET A 1 -6.57 15.92 5.36
N LEU A 2 -7.80 15.41 5.16
CA LEU A 2 -8.07 14.38 4.14
C LEU A 2 -7.56 14.73 2.74
N ALA A 3 -7.85 15.93 2.23
CA ALA A 3 -7.38 16.36 0.90
C ALA A 3 -5.85 16.43 0.80
N GLN A 4 -5.18 16.83 1.87
CA GLN A 4 -3.71 16.87 1.93
C GLN A 4 -3.12 15.45 1.93
N ASN A 5 -3.64 14.53 2.76
CA ASN A 5 -3.22 13.15 2.81
C ASN A 5 -3.42 12.47 1.44
N SER A 6 -4.59 12.66 0.84
CA SER A 6 -4.92 12.15 -0.49
C SER A 6 -3.95 12.67 -1.57
N LEU A 7 -3.61 13.94 -1.51
CA LEU A 7 -2.66 14.54 -2.45
C LEU A 7 -1.25 13.97 -2.29
N VAL A 8 -0.77 13.81 -1.04
CA VAL A 8 0.55 13.23 -0.76
C VAL A 8 0.63 11.79 -1.27
N LEU A 9 -0.38 10.95 -0.99
CA LEU A 9 -0.43 9.57 -1.47
C LEU A 9 -0.44 9.50 -2.99
N PHE A 10 -1.28 10.28 -3.64
CA PHE A 10 -1.35 10.31 -5.10
C PHE A 10 -0.03 10.76 -5.73
N LEU A 11 0.56 11.84 -5.23
CA LEU A 11 1.82 12.37 -5.74
C LEU A 11 3.00 11.42 -5.48
N SER A 12 3.03 10.69 -4.37
CA SER A 12 4.09 9.71 -4.10
C SER A 12 4.10 8.59 -5.15
N VAL A 13 2.92 8.08 -5.54
CA VAL A 13 2.78 7.08 -6.60
C VAL A 13 3.22 7.64 -7.95
N LEU A 14 2.76 8.85 -8.31
CA LEU A 14 3.17 9.48 -9.57
C LEU A 14 4.67 9.78 -9.60
N ALA A 15 5.24 10.21 -8.49
CA ALA A 15 6.68 10.45 -8.39
C ALA A 15 7.48 9.16 -8.58
N GLY A 16 7.08 8.07 -7.89
CA GLY A 16 7.72 6.77 -8.02
C GLY A 16 7.68 6.20 -9.44
N GLY A 17 6.48 6.14 -10.03
CA GLY A 17 6.33 5.67 -11.40
C GLY A 17 6.94 6.61 -12.44
N GLY A 18 6.87 7.94 -12.22
CA GLY A 18 7.53 8.94 -13.06
C GLY A 18 9.05 8.83 -13.05
N LEU A 19 9.63 8.51 -11.89
CA LEU A 19 11.07 8.31 -11.73
C LEU A 19 11.61 7.20 -12.64
N PHE A 20 10.83 6.15 -12.90
CA PHE A 20 11.20 5.09 -13.84
C PHE A 20 11.49 5.64 -15.25
N PHE A 21 10.72 6.60 -15.73
CA PHE A 21 10.93 7.19 -17.06
C PHE A 21 12.09 8.18 -17.12
N LEU A 22 12.54 8.68 -15.98
CA LEU A 22 13.70 9.59 -15.88
C LEU A 22 15.02 8.82 -15.75
N LEU A 23 15.01 7.65 -15.11
CA LEU A 23 16.20 6.85 -14.90
C LEU A 23 16.45 5.94 -16.13
N LYS A 24 17.61 6.07 -16.75
CA LYS A 24 18.02 5.25 -17.90
C LYS A 24 18.34 3.79 -17.53
N LYS A 25 18.63 3.51 -16.27
CA LYS A 25 18.93 2.17 -15.74
C LYS A 25 18.27 2.05 -14.37
N THR A 26 17.66 0.91 -14.10
CA THR A 26 17.08 0.59 -12.79
C THR A 26 18.20 0.20 -11.84
N PRO A 27 18.54 0.99 -10.84
CA PRO A 27 19.52 0.59 -9.83
C PRO A 27 18.84 -0.36 -8.84
N GLN A 28 18.93 -1.67 -9.09
CA GLN A 28 18.31 -2.69 -8.23
C GLN A 28 18.67 -2.54 -6.75
N HIS A 29 19.92 -2.17 -6.46
CA HIS A 29 20.36 -1.89 -5.09
C HIS A 29 19.59 -0.73 -4.45
N PHE A 30 19.33 0.33 -5.19
CA PHE A 30 18.58 1.48 -4.68
C PHE A 30 17.12 1.10 -4.39
N LEU A 31 16.50 0.32 -5.29
CA LEU A 31 15.14 -0.15 -5.10
C LEU A 31 15.02 -1.02 -3.83
N LYS A 32 15.92 -2.00 -3.67
CA LYS A 32 15.95 -2.85 -2.47
C LYS A 32 16.20 -2.05 -1.19
N LEU A 33 17.12 -1.09 -1.21
CA LEU A 33 17.41 -0.25 -0.06
C LEU A 33 16.21 0.62 0.35
N THR A 34 15.52 1.22 -0.62
CA THR A 34 14.34 2.07 -0.34
C THR A 34 13.16 1.24 0.15
N LEU A 35 12.95 0.05 -0.40
CA LEU A 35 11.94 -0.89 0.09
C LEU A 35 12.26 -1.33 1.52
N SER A 36 13.47 -1.80 1.79
CA SER A 36 13.88 -2.23 3.15
C SER A 36 13.75 -1.10 4.17
N PHE A 37 14.12 0.12 3.80
CA PHE A 37 13.97 1.28 4.69
C PHE A 37 12.50 1.59 4.96
N SER A 38 11.65 1.64 3.92
CA SER A 38 10.22 1.91 4.08
C SER A 38 9.52 0.79 4.86
N GLY A 39 9.89 -0.47 4.63
CA GLY A 39 9.38 -1.62 5.38
C GLY A 39 9.74 -1.55 6.87
N ALA A 40 11.01 -1.26 7.20
CA ALA A 40 11.45 -1.09 8.58
C ALA A 40 10.73 0.08 9.27
N PHE A 41 10.48 1.17 8.55
CA PHE A 41 9.74 2.32 9.07
C PHE A 41 8.28 1.97 9.34
N LEU A 42 7.60 1.30 8.40
CA LEU A 42 6.22 0.80 8.58
C LEU A 42 6.13 -0.20 9.73
N PHE A 43 7.10 -1.11 9.86
CA PHE A 43 7.17 -2.04 10.99
C PHE A 43 7.20 -1.29 12.31
N SER A 44 8.07 -0.29 12.43
CA SER A 44 8.21 0.49 13.65
C SER A 44 6.91 1.20 14.03
N ILE A 45 6.23 1.84 13.08
CA ILE A 45 4.93 2.49 13.33
C ILE A 45 3.88 1.45 13.71
N THR A 46 3.85 0.33 13.03
CA THR A 46 2.86 -0.73 13.26
C THR A 46 2.98 -1.27 14.69
N VAL A 47 4.20 -1.61 15.12
CA VAL A 47 4.43 -2.23 16.43
C VAL A 47 4.34 -1.22 17.58
N LEU A 48 4.84 0.01 17.36
CA LEU A 48 4.94 0.99 18.45
C LEU A 48 3.70 1.87 18.61
N HIS A 49 2.88 2.03 17.56
CA HIS A 49 1.72 2.92 17.57
C HIS A 49 0.41 2.19 17.26
N LEU A 50 0.29 1.57 16.07
CA LEU A 50 -0.99 1.02 15.62
C LEU A 50 -1.43 -0.20 16.44
N MET A 51 -0.50 -1.10 16.75
CA MET A 51 -0.82 -2.31 17.51
C MET A 51 -1.25 -1.99 18.94
N PRO A 52 -0.54 -1.17 19.73
CA PRO A 52 -1.01 -0.75 21.06
C PRO A 52 -2.38 -0.05 21.01
N GLU A 53 -2.59 0.83 20.03
CA GLU A 53 -3.85 1.57 19.90
C GLU A 53 -5.04 0.62 19.67
N VAL A 54 -4.91 -0.33 18.73
CA VAL A 54 -6.01 -1.26 18.43
C VAL A 54 -6.34 -2.19 19.59
N TYR A 55 -5.34 -2.61 20.38
CA TYR A 55 -5.55 -3.45 21.56
C TYR A 55 -6.18 -2.68 22.73
N GLN A 56 -6.01 -1.36 22.82
CA GLN A 56 -6.69 -0.54 23.81
C GLN A 56 -8.16 -0.31 23.49
N GLN A 57 -8.53 -0.31 22.22
CA GLN A 57 -9.88 0.02 21.75
C GLN A 57 -10.77 -1.22 21.56
N ALA A 58 -10.21 -2.43 21.58
CA ALA A 58 -10.91 -3.64 21.20
C ALA A 58 -10.65 -4.83 22.15
N ASP A 59 -11.53 -5.85 22.06
CA ASP A 59 -11.39 -7.11 22.76
C ASP A 59 -10.11 -7.86 22.30
N PHE A 60 -9.56 -8.75 23.17
CA PHE A 60 -8.36 -9.56 22.87
C PHE A 60 -8.48 -10.37 21.57
N LYS A 61 -9.70 -10.68 21.12
CA LYS A 61 -10.00 -11.34 19.84
C LYS A 61 -9.56 -10.54 18.61
N ILE A 62 -9.16 -9.29 18.80
CA ILE A 62 -8.68 -8.42 17.69
C ILE A 62 -7.46 -9.03 17.01
N GLY A 63 -6.64 -9.83 17.70
CA GLY A 63 -5.52 -10.56 17.12
C GLY A 63 -5.90 -11.49 15.96
N ILE A 64 -7.14 -12.02 15.96
CA ILE A 64 -7.65 -12.84 14.84
C ILE A 64 -7.73 -12.00 13.55
N TRP A 65 -8.17 -10.75 13.67
CA TRP A 65 -8.26 -9.84 12.53
C TRP A 65 -6.87 -9.42 12.01
N ILE A 66 -5.89 -9.29 12.91
CA ILE A 66 -4.48 -9.09 12.52
C ILE A 66 -3.98 -10.30 11.71
N MET A 67 -4.25 -11.52 12.18
CA MET A 67 -3.90 -12.73 11.42
C MET A 67 -4.60 -12.80 10.06
N ILE A 68 -5.89 -12.45 9.98
CA ILE A 68 -6.63 -12.38 8.72
C ILE A 68 -5.93 -11.41 7.76
N GLY A 69 -5.54 -10.23 8.23
CA GLY A 69 -4.81 -9.24 7.42
C GLY A 69 -3.46 -9.76 6.92
N PHE A 70 -2.72 -10.45 7.79
CA PHE A 70 -1.44 -11.06 7.43
C PHE A 70 -1.61 -12.11 6.32
N PHE A 71 -2.56 -13.01 6.44
CA PHE A 71 -2.83 -14.02 5.42
C PHE A 71 -3.44 -13.42 4.14
N LEU A 72 -4.26 -12.37 4.27
CA LEU A 72 -4.78 -11.64 3.11
C LEU A 72 -3.62 -11.06 2.29
N GLN A 73 -2.61 -10.48 2.95
CA GLN A 73 -1.46 -9.93 2.25
C GLN A 73 -0.64 -11.01 1.54
N ILE A 74 -0.48 -12.21 2.11
CA ILE A 74 0.15 -13.34 1.41
C ILE A 74 -0.59 -13.66 0.10
N VAL A 75 -1.93 -13.65 0.14
CA VAL A 75 -2.74 -13.89 -1.06
C VAL A 75 -2.57 -12.76 -2.08
N LEU A 76 -2.54 -11.50 -1.64
CA LEU A 76 -2.31 -10.36 -2.52
C LEU A 76 -0.92 -10.41 -3.14
N GLU A 77 0.10 -10.75 -2.37
CA GLU A 77 1.48 -10.91 -2.83
C GLU A 77 1.61 -12.02 -3.91
N PHE A 78 0.91 -13.13 -3.73
CA PHE A 78 0.87 -14.19 -4.74
C PHE A 78 0.36 -13.67 -6.09
N PHE A 79 -0.63 -12.78 -6.11
CA PHE A 79 -1.16 -12.18 -7.33
C PHE A 79 -0.33 -11.00 -7.84
N SER A 80 0.42 -10.31 -6.98
CA SER A 80 1.32 -9.22 -7.36
C SER A 80 2.72 -9.71 -7.78
N GLU A 81 2.98 -11.01 -7.77
CA GLU A 81 4.27 -11.62 -8.11
C GLU A 81 5.45 -11.07 -7.28
N GLY A 82 5.19 -10.64 -6.05
CA GLY A 82 6.20 -10.14 -5.14
C GLY A 82 6.81 -8.78 -5.53
N ILE A 83 6.12 -7.98 -6.34
CA ILE A 83 6.58 -6.61 -6.73
C ILE A 83 6.87 -5.75 -5.50
N GLU A 84 6.08 -5.90 -4.45
CA GLU A 84 6.19 -5.16 -3.20
C GLU A 84 7.54 -5.42 -2.49
N HIS A 85 8.22 -6.51 -2.83
CA HIS A 85 9.55 -6.88 -2.32
C HIS A 85 10.67 -6.64 -3.34
N GLY A 86 10.37 -5.98 -4.47
CA GLY A 86 11.35 -5.65 -5.51
C GLY A 86 11.75 -6.81 -6.42
N HIS A 87 11.00 -7.92 -6.42
CA HIS A 87 11.18 -9.00 -7.36
C HIS A 87 10.50 -8.65 -8.69
N VAL A 88 11.27 -8.23 -9.67
CA VAL A 88 10.78 -7.99 -11.04
C VAL A 88 11.19 -9.19 -11.89
N HIS A 89 10.35 -10.22 -11.93
CA HIS A 89 10.54 -11.37 -12.79
C HIS A 89 9.62 -11.27 -14.01
N VAL A 90 10.19 -11.09 -15.18
CA VAL A 90 9.43 -11.20 -16.43
C VAL A 90 9.55 -12.64 -16.91
N HIS A 91 8.47 -13.38 -16.86
CA HIS A 91 8.39 -14.67 -17.53
C HIS A 91 8.33 -14.46 -19.05
N ASP A 92 9.27 -15.01 -19.77
CA ASP A 92 9.65 -14.76 -21.17
C ASP A 92 8.58 -15.11 -22.24
N HIS A 93 7.34 -15.48 -21.86
CA HIS A 93 6.43 -16.10 -22.81
C HIS A 93 4.99 -15.59 -22.92
N GLN A 94 4.58 -14.51 -22.24
CA GLN A 94 3.23 -14.02 -22.44
C GLN A 94 3.14 -12.48 -22.42
N HIS A 95 2.85 -11.88 -23.58
CA HIS A 95 2.43 -10.48 -23.74
C HIS A 95 1.00 -10.26 -23.17
N HIS A 96 0.69 -10.85 -22.03
CA HIS A 96 -0.60 -10.60 -21.37
C HIS A 96 -0.45 -9.45 -20.37
N PHE A 97 -1.44 -8.54 -20.40
CA PHE A 97 -1.54 -7.48 -19.41
C PHE A 97 -1.63 -8.09 -18.00
N PRO A 98 -0.78 -7.68 -17.05
CA PRO A 98 -0.75 -8.26 -15.71
C PRO A 98 -1.92 -7.74 -14.84
N LEU A 99 -3.15 -8.12 -15.21
CA LEU A 99 -4.38 -7.62 -14.57
C LEU A 99 -4.47 -8.04 -13.09
N ALA A 100 -4.11 -9.29 -12.79
CA ALA A 100 -4.15 -9.80 -11.41
C ALA A 100 -3.21 -9.01 -10.50
N MET A 101 -1.99 -8.73 -10.98
CA MET A 101 -1.02 -7.88 -10.29
C MET A 101 -1.56 -6.47 -10.06
N MET A 102 -2.11 -5.84 -11.09
CA MET A 102 -2.67 -4.50 -10.97
C MET A 102 -3.81 -4.46 -9.94
N LEU A 103 -4.74 -5.42 -9.98
CA LEU A 103 -5.86 -5.49 -9.03
C LEU A 103 -5.36 -5.72 -7.60
N SER A 104 -4.38 -6.60 -7.42
CA SER A 104 -3.77 -6.87 -6.12
C SER A 104 -3.14 -5.61 -5.52
N LEU A 105 -2.30 -4.91 -6.29
CA LEU A 105 -1.66 -3.66 -5.85
C LEU A 105 -2.69 -2.54 -5.58
N CYS A 106 -3.73 -2.45 -6.39
CA CYS A 106 -4.82 -1.50 -6.17
C CYS A 106 -5.54 -1.76 -4.84
N LEU A 107 -5.88 -3.03 -4.57
CA LEU A 107 -6.54 -3.41 -3.32
C LEU A 107 -5.62 -3.19 -2.11
N HIS A 108 -4.35 -3.56 -2.23
CA HIS A 108 -3.34 -3.34 -1.23
C HIS A 108 -3.22 -1.84 -0.86
N SER A 109 -2.99 -0.96 -1.85
CA SER A 109 -2.89 0.48 -1.63
C SER A 109 -4.17 1.11 -1.05
N PHE A 110 -5.33 0.60 -1.44
CA PHE A 110 -6.61 1.02 -0.88
C PHE A 110 -6.70 0.69 0.61
N LEU A 111 -6.36 -0.56 0.99
CA LEU A 111 -6.42 -1.02 2.38
C LEU A 111 -5.40 -0.31 3.27
N GLU A 112 -4.16 -0.11 2.80
CA GLU A 112 -3.10 0.58 3.54
C GLU A 112 -3.48 2.01 3.93
N ALA A 113 -4.23 2.71 3.08
CA ALA A 113 -4.60 4.09 3.30
C ALA A 113 -5.82 4.27 4.21
N MET A 114 -6.57 3.21 4.50
CA MET A 114 -7.77 3.31 5.36
C MET A 114 -7.48 3.87 6.76
N PRO A 115 -6.38 3.55 7.46
CA PRO A 115 -6.11 4.12 8.77
C PRO A 115 -5.89 5.64 8.81
N LEU A 116 -5.60 6.26 7.67
CA LEU A 116 -5.24 7.69 7.59
C LEU A 116 -6.39 8.67 7.82
N SER A 117 -7.59 8.20 8.06
CA SER A 117 -8.76 9.07 8.32
C SER A 117 -8.94 9.46 9.77
N SER A 118 -8.27 8.79 10.71
CA SER A 118 -8.37 9.10 12.13
C SER A 118 -7.68 10.44 12.44
N GLU A 119 -8.28 11.24 13.34
CA GLU A 119 -7.76 12.58 13.71
C GLU A 119 -6.56 12.53 14.69
N ASN A 120 -5.92 11.37 14.85
CA ASN A 120 -4.86 11.17 15.82
C ASN A 120 -3.50 11.73 15.36
N ASP A 121 -2.67 12.18 16.30
CA ASP A 121 -1.33 12.76 16.06
C ASP A 121 -0.34 11.81 15.36
N GLY A 122 -0.59 10.49 15.39
CA GLY A 122 0.19 9.48 14.66
C GLY A 122 0.00 9.46 13.14
N ASN A 123 -1.02 10.13 12.62
CA ASN A 123 -1.38 10.08 11.19
C ASN A 123 -0.29 10.59 10.25
N ASN A 124 0.47 11.60 10.66
CA ASN A 124 1.54 12.15 9.82
C ASN A 124 2.68 11.15 9.61
N ASN A 125 3.05 10.40 10.64
CA ASN A 125 4.11 9.40 10.56
C ASN A 125 3.67 8.22 9.67
N LEU A 126 2.43 7.77 9.82
CA LEU A 126 1.85 6.73 9.00
C LEU A 126 1.74 7.16 7.53
N LEU A 127 1.27 8.39 7.27
CA LEU A 127 1.21 8.96 5.93
C LEU A 127 2.60 8.98 5.26
N ILE A 128 3.63 9.42 5.99
CA ILE A 128 5.01 9.42 5.48
C ILE A 128 5.48 7.99 5.19
N GLY A 129 5.20 7.04 6.08
CA GLY A 129 5.57 5.64 5.90
C GLY A 129 4.97 5.03 4.64
N ILE A 130 3.65 5.20 4.45
CA ILE A 130 2.94 4.72 3.26
C ILE A 130 3.44 5.44 2.00
N ALA A 131 3.59 6.76 2.02
CA ALA A 131 4.08 7.51 0.88
C ALA A 131 5.50 7.07 0.46
N MET A 132 6.39 6.84 1.41
CA MET A 132 7.75 6.33 1.16
C MET A 132 7.74 4.91 0.60
N HIS A 133 6.81 4.06 1.04
CA HIS A 133 6.63 2.70 0.52
C HIS A 133 6.05 2.72 -0.90
N HIS A 134 5.09 3.58 -1.18
CA HIS A 134 4.47 3.71 -2.51
C HIS A 134 5.46 4.11 -3.60
N ILE A 135 6.50 4.90 -3.31
CA ILE A 135 7.48 5.34 -4.32
C ILE A 135 8.18 4.15 -5.00
N PRO A 136 8.88 3.25 -4.27
CA PRO A 136 9.54 2.11 -4.90
C PRO A 136 8.55 1.09 -5.48
N VAL A 137 7.38 0.89 -4.88
CA VAL A 137 6.35 -0.01 -5.41
C VAL A 137 5.82 0.52 -6.75
N ALA A 138 5.50 1.80 -6.86
CA ALA A 138 5.05 2.43 -8.11
C ALA A 138 6.13 2.39 -9.20
N PHE A 139 7.41 2.55 -8.81
CA PHE A 139 8.54 2.39 -9.72
C PHE A 139 8.60 0.96 -10.28
N ALA A 140 8.54 -0.06 -9.41
CA ALA A 140 8.55 -1.47 -9.80
C ALA A 140 7.32 -1.83 -10.67
N PHE A 141 6.14 -1.32 -10.32
CA PHE A 141 4.91 -1.50 -11.08
C PHE A 141 5.03 -0.98 -12.52
N VAL A 142 5.49 0.26 -12.71
CA VAL A 142 5.68 0.82 -14.05
C VAL A 142 6.77 0.07 -14.82
N SER A 143 7.85 -0.33 -14.14
CA SER A 143 8.91 -1.16 -14.73
C SER A 143 8.33 -2.44 -15.33
N MET A 144 7.49 -3.14 -14.58
CA MET A 144 6.86 -4.39 -15.01
C MET A 144 5.85 -4.18 -16.14
N LEU A 145 5.03 -3.13 -16.08
CA LEU A 145 4.10 -2.79 -17.17
C LEU A 145 4.83 -2.57 -18.50
N VAL A 146 5.92 -1.81 -18.47
CA VAL A 146 6.71 -1.53 -19.66
C VAL A 146 7.42 -2.79 -20.19
N GLN A 147 7.96 -3.61 -19.30
CA GLN A 147 8.58 -4.90 -19.67
C GLN A 147 7.56 -5.90 -20.23
N SER A 148 6.30 -5.86 -19.78
CA SER A 148 5.19 -6.66 -20.34
C SER A 148 4.66 -6.10 -21.67
N GLY A 149 5.33 -5.11 -22.28
CA GLY A 149 4.95 -4.56 -23.58
C GLY A 149 3.83 -3.54 -23.54
N VAL A 150 3.40 -3.07 -22.36
CA VAL A 150 2.38 -2.03 -22.22
C VAL A 150 2.93 -0.71 -22.75
N LYS A 151 2.17 -0.06 -23.66
CA LYS A 151 2.56 1.26 -24.21
C LYS A 151 2.69 2.29 -23.09
N ARG A 152 3.67 3.19 -23.22
CA ARG A 152 3.97 4.23 -22.21
C ARG A 152 2.74 5.03 -21.76
N ASN A 153 1.87 5.41 -22.68
CA ASN A 153 0.66 6.17 -22.33
C ASN A 153 -0.31 5.36 -21.47
N ASN A 154 -0.46 4.07 -21.77
CA ASN A 154 -1.30 3.17 -20.99
C ASN A 154 -0.65 2.89 -19.61
N ALA A 155 0.67 2.78 -19.53
CA ALA A 155 1.37 2.64 -18.27
C ALA A 155 1.14 3.84 -17.34
N PHE A 156 1.11 5.07 -17.89
CA PHE A 156 0.71 6.26 -17.12
C PHE A 156 -0.75 6.22 -16.67
N LEU A 157 -1.67 5.75 -17.50
CA LEU A 157 -3.07 5.58 -17.12
C LEU A 157 -3.22 4.59 -15.95
N PHE A 158 -2.55 3.44 -16.04
CA PHE A 158 -2.59 2.43 -14.98
C PHE A 158 -1.90 2.92 -13.70
N LEU A 159 -0.80 3.67 -13.82
CA LEU A 159 -0.17 4.33 -12.68
C LEU A 159 -1.10 5.33 -12.00
N ALA A 160 -1.84 6.13 -12.76
CA ALA A 160 -2.81 7.08 -12.21
C ALA A 160 -3.98 6.36 -11.52
N LEU A 161 -4.48 5.26 -12.10
CA LEU A 161 -5.51 4.41 -11.48
C LEU A 161 -5.00 3.81 -10.17
N PHE A 162 -3.80 3.28 -10.15
CA PHE A 162 -3.16 2.78 -8.92
C PHE A 162 -3.02 3.91 -7.89
N GLY A 163 -2.55 5.09 -8.29
CA GLY A 163 -2.38 6.24 -7.41
C GLY A 163 -3.68 6.76 -6.80
N LEU A 164 -4.83 6.53 -7.43
CA LEU A 164 -6.14 6.92 -6.89
C LEU A 164 -6.61 5.99 -5.75
N MET A 165 -6.05 4.79 -5.61
CA MET A 165 -6.52 3.82 -4.62
C MET A 165 -6.25 4.27 -3.19
N GLY A 166 -5.08 4.86 -2.90
CA GLY A 166 -4.78 5.44 -1.59
C GLY A 166 -5.78 6.55 -1.19
N PRO A 167 -5.97 7.59 -1.99
CA PRO A 167 -7.03 8.60 -1.78
C PRO A 167 -8.43 8.01 -1.55
N LEU A 168 -8.81 6.98 -2.31
CA LEU A 168 -10.09 6.31 -2.14
C LEU A 168 -10.17 5.57 -0.80
N GLY A 169 -9.10 4.87 -0.39
CA GLY A 169 -9.03 4.19 0.90
C GLY A 169 -9.17 5.17 2.08
N ALA A 170 -8.40 6.26 2.07
CA ALA A 170 -8.48 7.31 3.08
C ALA A 170 -9.87 7.98 3.11
N SER A 171 -10.48 8.23 1.95
CA SER A 171 -11.82 8.82 1.86
C SER A 171 -12.90 7.89 2.39
N THR A 172 -12.81 6.59 2.11
CA THR A 172 -13.74 5.58 2.61
C THR A 172 -13.73 5.55 4.13
N SER A 173 -12.56 5.53 4.73
CA SER A 173 -12.41 5.51 6.18
C SER A 173 -12.91 6.84 6.83
N PHE A 174 -12.72 7.98 6.19
CA PHE A 174 -13.29 9.25 6.64
C PHE A 174 -14.83 9.17 6.70
N LEU A 175 -15.46 8.62 5.67
CA LEU A 175 -16.92 8.42 5.63
C LEU A 175 -17.38 7.44 6.72
N LEU A 176 -16.60 6.41 7.03
CA LEU A 176 -16.84 5.46 8.11
C LEU A 176 -16.75 6.14 9.48
N GLY A 177 -15.73 6.98 9.70
CA GLY A 177 -15.50 7.72 10.94
C GLY A 177 -16.51 8.84 11.19
N ALA A 178 -17.09 9.43 10.14
CA ALA A 178 -18.10 10.47 10.25
C ALA A 178 -19.47 10.00 10.81
N GLY A 179 -19.58 8.73 11.20
CA GLY A 179 -20.80 8.17 11.81
C GLY A 179 -22.00 8.07 10.87
N MET A 180 -21.78 8.25 9.56
CA MET A 180 -22.87 8.21 8.56
C MET A 180 -23.51 6.83 8.46
N VAL A 181 -22.81 5.76 8.87
CA VAL A 181 -23.32 4.40 8.90
C VAL A 181 -22.88 3.71 10.21
N PRO A 182 -23.75 3.61 11.23
CA PRO A 182 -23.39 3.07 12.56
C PRO A 182 -22.80 1.65 12.54
N VAL A 183 -23.22 0.81 11.59
CA VAL A 183 -22.68 -0.56 11.44
C VAL A 183 -21.20 -0.54 11.03
N LEU A 184 -20.78 0.46 10.30
CA LEU A 184 -19.41 0.58 9.81
C LEU A 184 -18.45 1.13 10.86
N THR A 185 -18.92 2.00 11.76
CA THR A 185 -18.10 2.48 12.89
C THR A 185 -17.71 1.33 13.83
N ALA A 186 -18.58 0.33 14.00
CA ALA A 186 -18.29 -0.88 14.77
C ALA A 186 -17.24 -1.79 14.11
N LEU A 187 -16.98 -1.62 12.80
CA LEU A 187 -15.97 -2.37 12.05
C LEU A 187 -14.59 -1.67 12.04
N ALA A 188 -14.52 -0.40 12.37
CA ALA A 188 -13.28 0.38 12.29
C ALA A 188 -12.08 -0.28 13.02
N PRO A 189 -12.18 -0.79 14.27
CA PRO A 189 -11.07 -1.48 14.93
C PRO A 189 -10.66 -2.77 14.22
N LYS A 190 -11.62 -3.49 13.60
CA LYS A 190 -11.33 -4.72 12.85
C LYS A 190 -10.61 -4.42 11.54
N ILE A 191 -11.01 -3.36 10.85
CA ILE A 191 -10.34 -2.89 9.63
C ILE A 191 -8.91 -2.45 9.98
N MET A 192 -8.72 -1.68 11.06
CA MET A 192 -7.40 -1.31 11.54
C MET A 192 -6.54 -2.54 11.84
N ALA A 193 -7.10 -3.56 12.49
CA ALA A 193 -6.40 -4.81 12.79
C ALA A 193 -5.98 -5.57 11.52
N ILE A 194 -6.85 -5.61 10.49
CA ILE A 194 -6.50 -6.20 9.19
C ILE A 194 -5.32 -5.43 8.58
N VAL A 195 -5.34 -4.11 8.59
CA VAL A 195 -4.25 -3.29 8.04
C VAL A 195 -2.95 -3.49 8.81
N ILE A 196 -3.00 -3.61 10.14
CA ILE A 196 -1.84 -3.98 10.96
C ILE A 196 -1.24 -5.32 10.48
N GLY A 197 -2.08 -6.31 10.21
CA GLY A 197 -1.64 -7.60 9.67
C GLY A 197 -0.95 -7.48 8.31
N ILE A 198 -1.51 -6.67 7.40
CA ILE A 198 -0.92 -6.34 6.10
C ILE A 198 0.47 -5.72 6.29
N PHE A 199 0.60 -4.68 7.12
CA PHE A 199 1.88 -4.02 7.37
C PHE A 199 2.92 -4.95 8.00
N LEU A 200 2.51 -5.82 8.94
CA LEU A 200 3.41 -6.81 9.52
C LEU A 200 3.97 -7.76 8.45
N HIS A 201 3.13 -8.24 7.54
CA HIS A 201 3.60 -9.11 6.46
C HIS A 201 4.60 -8.38 5.57
N ILE A 202 4.24 -7.22 5.02
CA ILE A 202 5.10 -6.43 4.11
C ILE A 202 6.45 -6.15 4.76
N SER A 203 6.43 -5.67 6.00
CA SER A 203 7.65 -5.24 6.67
C SER A 203 8.57 -6.38 7.13
N THR A 204 8.07 -7.62 7.19
CA THR A 204 8.88 -8.80 7.57
C THR A 204 9.37 -9.61 6.39
N THR A 205 8.88 -9.34 5.18
CA THR A 205 9.23 -10.09 3.96
C THR A 205 10.15 -9.32 3.00
N ILE A 206 10.36 -8.01 3.25
CA ILE A 206 11.28 -7.15 2.46
C ILE A 206 12.77 -7.40 2.76
#